data_4a8ea3ceb71ae2ac3afdbbd4d45f85c2
#
_entry.id   4a8ea3ceb71ae2ac3afdbbd4d45f85c2
#
_cell.length_a   1.000
_cell.length_b   1.000
_cell.length_c   1.000
_cell.angle_alpha   90.00
_cell.angle_beta   90.00
_cell.angle_gamma   90.00
#
_symmetry.space_group_name_H-M   'P 1'
#
loop_
_entity.id
_entity.type
_entity.pdbx_description
1 polymer ?
#
loop_
_entity_poly.entity_id
_entity_poly.type
_entity_poly.pdbx_seq_one_letter_code
_entity_poly.pdbx_strand_id
1 'polypeptide(L)'
;MANTTDSAGRDGDFLAVTGGTLIDGNGGLPLQDAVVLMQRGRFAAVGRRGEVEIPPGATRIDASGQFLLPGLMNGNVHLLDAIMMMGKGGAEYLARFEGRLHEVIEEASQISLRGGCTTVFDTWNALVPVLKARDRIASGRAAGARIFAAGNIVGMGGPFSADYSMQSRQVISRTFADRMDRLFDAGVGRILSTLPPEQVRPIIRDYIAQGIDMLKVAISDHLVVMLGWQSPYLCFSERVLRVIVDEVRRAGIPLLSHTLSVESLNLAVEYECDVMIHATITSLEPIPEELLQRMVKGKGWSEIQPTTHGYQCHLDKTNHPWAGYAGGAHEENTVRLIAAGAPIILGTDAGCTDPDILHDLPPEEIEDRPWTIGTDHLVWMRAMVEKGMTPMNAILSCTREVARAYGMAEDFGTVATGKVADLIVVRRDPLADIARMSELSAVIKDGVQIDLEGLPTQRLVTKYPRDEDFKR
;
A
#
# COMPACT_ATOMS: atom_id res chain seq x y z
N MET A 1 3.38 12.45 -34.68
CA MET A 1 3.63 13.66 -33.90
C MET A 1 2.71 13.57 -32.69
N ALA A 2 3.23 13.09 -31.58
CA ALA A 2 2.47 12.96 -30.34
C ALA A 2 2.52 14.30 -29.60
N ASN A 3 1.36 14.88 -29.33
CA ASN A 3 1.23 16.03 -28.46
C ASN A 3 1.66 15.63 -27.05
N THR A 4 2.88 15.98 -26.67
CA THR A 4 3.28 16.04 -25.28
C THR A 4 2.55 17.22 -24.67
N THR A 5 1.47 16.96 -23.92
CA THR A 5 0.86 17.96 -23.05
C THR A 5 1.90 18.32 -21.99
N ASP A 6 2.40 19.54 -22.12
CA ASP A 6 3.26 20.23 -21.17
C ASP A 6 2.49 20.42 -19.85
N SER A 7 2.60 19.45 -18.92
CA SER A 7 1.89 19.43 -17.64
C SER A 7 2.68 20.07 -16.49
N ALA A 8 3.71 20.84 -16.80
CA ALA A 8 4.30 21.77 -15.84
C ALA A 8 3.34 22.96 -15.69
N GLY A 9 2.49 22.97 -14.67
CA GLY A 9 1.67 24.12 -14.30
C GLY A 9 2.55 25.36 -14.27
N ARG A 10 2.18 26.37 -15.06
CA ARG A 10 2.93 27.62 -15.13
C ARG A 10 3.02 28.24 -13.75
N ASP A 11 4.16 28.82 -13.44
CA ASP A 11 4.40 29.55 -12.18
C ASP A 11 3.34 30.64 -12.03
N GLY A 12 2.26 30.37 -11.27
CA GLY A 12 1.15 31.32 -11.06
C GLY A 12 -0.27 30.77 -11.20
N ASP A 13 -0.47 29.59 -11.81
CA ASP A 13 -1.82 29.07 -12.04
C ASP A 13 -2.45 28.54 -10.73
N PHE A 14 -3.63 29.06 -10.40
CA PHE A 14 -4.44 28.57 -9.28
C PHE A 14 -5.46 27.55 -9.75
N LEU A 15 -5.66 26.49 -8.95
CA LEU A 15 -6.79 25.57 -9.06
C LEU A 15 -7.66 25.74 -7.81
N ALA A 16 -8.96 25.95 -8.01
CA ALA A 16 -9.95 26.06 -6.93
C ALA A 16 -11.01 24.97 -7.07
N VAL A 17 -11.26 24.19 -6.01
CA VAL A 17 -12.42 23.29 -5.90
C VAL A 17 -13.42 23.95 -4.96
N THR A 18 -14.69 24.10 -5.41
CA THR A 18 -15.67 24.94 -4.72
C THR A 18 -17.01 24.23 -4.54
N GLY A 19 -17.73 24.58 -3.47
CA GLY A 19 -19.14 24.24 -3.26
C GLY A 19 -19.42 22.86 -2.66
N GLY A 20 -18.38 22.05 -2.45
CA GLY A 20 -18.52 20.71 -1.86
C GLY A 20 -18.51 20.71 -0.34
N THR A 21 -18.75 19.54 0.23
CA THR A 21 -18.57 19.25 1.66
C THR A 21 -17.19 18.69 1.90
N LEU A 22 -16.33 19.38 2.65
CA LEU A 22 -14.95 18.94 2.92
C LEU A 22 -14.90 18.09 4.19
N ILE A 23 -14.42 16.86 4.04
CA ILE A 23 -13.94 15.97 5.11
C ILE A 23 -12.43 16.12 5.14
N ASP A 24 -11.91 17.02 5.97
CA ASP A 24 -10.52 17.51 5.91
C ASP A 24 -9.44 16.51 6.35
N GLY A 25 -9.83 15.33 6.86
CA GLY A 25 -8.93 14.33 7.38
C GLY A 25 -8.50 14.55 8.84
N ASN A 26 -9.05 15.53 9.54
CA ASN A 26 -8.77 15.73 10.98
C ASN A 26 -9.73 14.98 11.92
N GLY A 27 -10.84 14.42 11.37
CA GLY A 27 -11.83 13.68 12.15
C GLY A 27 -12.88 14.60 12.81
N GLY A 28 -12.91 15.88 12.45
CA GLY A 28 -13.92 16.84 12.85
C GLY A 28 -15.21 16.77 12.03
N LEU A 29 -16.12 17.71 12.29
CA LEU A 29 -17.34 17.86 11.48
C LEU A 29 -16.97 18.33 10.07
N PRO A 30 -17.61 17.78 9.02
CA PRO A 30 -17.38 18.21 7.65
C PRO A 30 -17.71 19.70 7.42
N LEU A 31 -16.87 20.39 6.67
CA LEU A 31 -17.04 21.79 6.31
C LEU A 31 -17.93 21.91 5.07
N GLN A 32 -19.12 22.50 5.24
CA GLN A 32 -20.08 22.74 4.16
C GLN A 32 -19.68 23.93 3.30
N ASP A 33 -20.02 23.88 1.99
CA ASP A 33 -19.74 24.91 1.00
C ASP A 33 -18.25 25.35 1.01
N ALA A 34 -17.38 24.34 0.99
CA ALA A 34 -15.95 24.54 1.09
C ALA A 34 -15.36 25.14 -0.19
N VAL A 35 -14.29 25.90 0.00
CA VAL A 35 -13.37 26.36 -1.05
C VAL A 35 -11.99 25.86 -0.70
N VAL A 36 -11.39 25.06 -1.59
CA VAL A 36 -10.02 24.56 -1.49
C VAL A 36 -9.24 25.18 -2.64
N LEU A 37 -8.34 26.11 -2.32
CA LEU A 37 -7.47 26.78 -3.29
C LEU A 37 -6.09 26.13 -3.29
N MET A 38 -5.57 25.84 -4.46
CA MET A 38 -4.28 25.19 -4.64
C MET A 38 -3.38 26.04 -5.55
N GLN A 39 -2.09 26.05 -5.24
CA GLN A 39 -1.05 26.70 -6.03
C GLN A 39 0.28 26.00 -5.82
N ARG A 40 1.09 25.83 -6.87
CA ARG A 40 2.43 25.22 -6.80
C ARG A 40 2.47 23.89 -6.05
N GLY A 41 1.48 23.05 -6.30
CA GLY A 41 1.40 21.73 -5.69
C GLY A 41 1.00 21.70 -4.21
N ARG A 42 0.59 22.83 -3.62
CA ARG A 42 0.19 22.91 -2.21
C ARG A 42 -1.19 23.55 -2.05
N PHE A 43 -1.86 23.24 -0.96
CA PHE A 43 -3.07 23.95 -0.55
C PHE A 43 -2.69 25.37 -0.14
N ALA A 44 -3.11 26.37 -0.92
CA ALA A 44 -2.84 27.78 -0.68
C ALA A 44 -3.81 28.37 0.37
N ALA A 45 -5.10 27.96 0.32
CA ALA A 45 -6.10 28.33 1.30
C ALA A 45 -7.23 27.30 1.35
N VAL A 46 -7.83 27.11 2.53
CA VAL A 46 -8.94 26.21 2.78
C VAL A 46 -9.92 26.93 3.70
N GLY A 47 -11.20 27.00 3.36
CA GLY A 47 -12.23 27.66 4.16
C GLY A 47 -13.60 27.53 3.51
N ARG A 48 -14.58 28.33 3.98
CA ARG A 48 -15.92 28.40 3.40
C ARG A 48 -15.96 29.40 2.25
N ARG A 49 -17.00 29.30 1.43
CA ARG A 49 -17.29 30.34 0.44
C ARG A 49 -17.43 31.71 1.14
N GLY A 50 -16.69 32.69 0.61
CA GLY A 50 -16.58 34.02 1.18
C GLY A 50 -15.45 34.23 2.21
N GLU A 51 -14.85 33.16 2.73
CA GLU A 51 -13.65 33.21 3.59
C GLU A 51 -12.37 33.10 2.78
N VAL A 52 -12.42 32.43 1.62
CA VAL A 52 -11.29 32.24 0.72
C VAL A 52 -11.48 33.08 -0.54
N GLU A 53 -10.55 33.99 -0.81
CA GLU A 53 -10.51 34.77 -2.05
C GLU A 53 -9.92 33.90 -3.17
N ILE A 54 -10.69 33.73 -4.26
CA ILE A 54 -10.25 32.99 -5.43
C ILE A 54 -9.73 33.99 -6.48
N PRO A 55 -8.42 33.95 -6.81
CA PRO A 55 -7.83 34.87 -7.76
C PRO A 55 -8.55 34.85 -9.13
N PRO A 56 -8.65 36.03 -9.80
CA PRO A 56 -9.10 36.08 -11.18
C PRO A 56 -8.24 35.20 -12.08
N GLY A 57 -8.89 34.38 -12.92
CA GLY A 57 -8.17 33.45 -13.82
C GLY A 57 -7.84 32.08 -13.23
N ALA A 58 -8.17 31.81 -11.96
CA ALA A 58 -8.05 30.49 -11.37
C ALA A 58 -8.94 29.47 -12.11
N THR A 59 -8.38 28.31 -12.45
CA THR A 59 -9.16 27.17 -12.94
C THR A 59 -10.10 26.73 -11.81
N ARG A 60 -11.36 26.42 -12.12
CA ARG A 60 -12.36 26.06 -11.14
C ARG A 60 -12.97 24.69 -11.43
N ILE A 61 -13.08 23.89 -10.38
CA ILE A 61 -13.87 22.65 -10.32
C ILE A 61 -15.07 22.91 -9.42
N ASP A 62 -16.27 22.80 -9.98
CA ASP A 62 -17.50 22.84 -9.18
C ASP A 62 -17.79 21.46 -8.59
N ALA A 63 -17.71 21.35 -7.27
CA ALA A 63 -18.01 20.17 -6.49
C ALA A 63 -19.33 20.31 -5.70
N SER A 64 -20.23 21.18 -6.13
CA SER A 64 -21.53 21.39 -5.45
C SER A 64 -22.29 20.07 -5.29
N GLY A 65 -22.69 19.76 -4.05
CA GLY A 65 -23.37 18.51 -3.69
C GLY A 65 -22.45 17.29 -3.60
N GLN A 66 -21.14 17.45 -3.77
CA GLN A 66 -20.14 16.38 -3.69
C GLN A 66 -19.28 16.54 -2.41
N PHE A 67 -18.41 15.56 -2.17
CA PHE A 67 -17.57 15.48 -0.97
C PHE A 67 -16.10 15.53 -1.36
N LEU A 68 -15.34 16.35 -0.65
CA LEU A 68 -13.90 16.53 -0.83
C LEU A 68 -13.18 15.82 0.32
N LEU A 69 -12.14 15.05 -0.02
CA LEU A 69 -11.32 14.33 0.95
C LEU A 69 -9.84 14.48 0.60
N PRO A 70 -8.91 14.29 1.56
CA PRO A 70 -7.50 14.14 1.21
C PRO A 70 -7.30 13.01 0.20
N GLY A 71 -6.32 13.10 -0.67
CA GLY A 71 -5.87 11.97 -1.49
C GLY A 71 -5.58 10.77 -0.61
N LEU A 72 -6.03 9.58 -1.04
CA LEU A 72 -5.84 8.35 -0.27
C LEU A 72 -4.38 7.92 -0.31
N MET A 73 -3.95 7.27 0.77
CA MET A 73 -2.60 6.74 0.96
C MET A 73 -2.71 5.25 1.32
N ASN A 74 -2.05 4.37 0.56
CA ASN A 74 -1.97 2.95 0.88
C ASN A 74 -0.61 2.63 1.47
N GLY A 75 -0.58 2.29 2.75
CA GLY A 75 0.63 2.08 3.55
C GLY A 75 1.34 0.75 3.29
N ASN A 76 0.76 -0.16 2.52
CA ASN A 76 1.39 -1.45 2.23
C ASN A 76 0.86 -2.01 0.91
N VAL A 77 1.63 -1.88 -0.15
CA VAL A 77 1.38 -2.49 -1.45
C VAL A 77 2.63 -3.22 -1.94
N HIS A 78 2.43 -4.11 -2.91
CA HIS A 78 3.48 -4.75 -3.68
C HIS A 78 3.15 -4.54 -5.16
N LEU A 79 3.60 -3.43 -5.75
CA LEU A 79 3.19 -2.97 -7.08
C LEU A 79 3.44 -4.00 -8.20
N LEU A 80 4.46 -4.87 -8.06
CA LEU A 80 4.46 -6.19 -8.69
C LEU A 80 3.60 -7.12 -7.84
N ASP A 81 2.68 -7.88 -8.44
CA ASP A 81 1.71 -8.68 -7.68
C ASP A 81 2.40 -9.85 -6.94
N ALA A 82 2.65 -9.66 -5.64
CA ALA A 82 3.29 -10.65 -4.78
C ALA A 82 2.43 -11.91 -4.63
N ILE A 83 1.11 -11.76 -4.53
CA ILE A 83 0.17 -12.88 -4.38
C ILE A 83 0.21 -13.76 -5.63
N MET A 84 0.22 -13.14 -6.80
CA MET A 84 0.39 -13.86 -8.05
C MET A 84 1.76 -14.53 -8.16
N MET A 85 2.84 -13.83 -7.76
CA MET A 85 4.19 -14.38 -7.82
C MET A 85 4.38 -15.62 -6.93
N MET A 86 3.63 -15.75 -5.85
CA MET A 86 3.59 -16.96 -5.02
C MET A 86 2.84 -18.12 -5.68
N GLY A 87 1.97 -17.85 -6.65
CA GLY A 87 1.16 -18.82 -7.36
C GLY A 87 1.87 -19.44 -8.59
N LYS A 88 1.14 -20.30 -9.30
CA LYS A 88 1.63 -20.99 -10.51
C LYS A 88 2.03 -20.03 -11.65
N GLY A 89 1.36 -18.87 -11.74
CA GLY A 89 1.58 -17.86 -12.78
C GLY A 89 2.80 -16.98 -12.56
N GLY A 90 3.40 -16.99 -11.37
CA GLY A 90 4.45 -16.04 -10.99
C GLY A 90 5.72 -16.12 -11.82
N ALA A 91 6.15 -17.34 -12.18
CA ALA A 91 7.32 -17.54 -13.04
C ALA A 91 7.12 -16.93 -14.43
N GLU A 92 5.93 -17.11 -14.99
CA GLU A 92 5.59 -16.63 -16.32
C GLU A 92 5.42 -15.11 -16.34
N TYR A 93 4.77 -14.55 -15.32
CA TYR A 93 4.66 -13.11 -15.10
C TYR A 93 6.05 -12.45 -15.06
N LEU A 94 6.95 -12.96 -14.24
CA LEU A 94 8.31 -12.42 -14.14
C LEU A 94 9.11 -12.59 -15.43
N ALA A 95 8.99 -13.74 -16.11
CA ALA A 95 9.67 -13.99 -17.39
C ALA A 95 9.14 -13.05 -18.50
N ARG A 96 7.83 -12.84 -18.56
CA ARG A 96 7.17 -11.98 -19.55
C ARG A 96 7.60 -10.51 -19.43
N PHE A 97 7.82 -10.04 -18.20
CA PHE A 97 8.12 -8.63 -17.93
C PHE A 97 9.57 -8.42 -17.47
N GLU A 98 10.44 -9.42 -17.52
CA GLU A 98 11.86 -9.26 -17.22
C GLU A 98 12.47 -8.11 -18.04
N GLY A 99 13.21 -7.24 -17.38
CA GLY A 99 13.76 -6.02 -17.98
C GLY A 99 12.78 -4.83 -18.08
N ARG A 100 11.48 -5.06 -17.89
CA ARG A 100 10.43 -4.06 -17.92
C ARG A 100 9.67 -3.92 -16.58
N LEU A 101 10.14 -4.51 -15.50
CA LEU A 101 9.45 -4.51 -14.21
C LEU A 101 9.13 -3.09 -13.71
N HIS A 102 9.99 -2.10 -13.98
CA HIS A 102 9.71 -0.71 -13.61
C HIS A 102 8.48 -0.13 -14.36
N GLU A 103 8.21 -0.58 -15.60
CA GLU A 103 7.03 -0.17 -16.37
C GLU A 103 5.75 -0.80 -15.81
N VAL A 104 5.83 -2.04 -15.32
CA VAL A 104 4.71 -2.70 -14.59
C VAL A 104 4.41 -1.97 -13.29
N ILE A 105 5.44 -1.55 -12.56
CA ILE A 105 5.30 -0.76 -11.33
C ILE A 105 4.66 0.61 -11.64
N GLU A 106 5.05 1.25 -12.75
CA GLU A 106 4.42 2.50 -13.22
C GLU A 106 2.93 2.27 -13.55
N GLU A 107 2.59 1.19 -14.25
CA GLU A 107 1.20 0.81 -14.54
C GLU A 107 0.38 0.62 -13.26
N ALA A 108 0.89 -0.16 -12.30
CA ALA A 108 0.25 -0.37 -10.99
C ALA A 108 0.00 0.95 -10.25
N SER A 109 1.01 1.81 -10.23
CA SER A 109 0.94 3.13 -9.62
C SER A 109 -0.11 4.05 -10.28
N GLN A 110 -0.26 3.96 -11.61
CA GLN A 110 -1.29 4.69 -12.35
C GLN A 110 -2.69 4.17 -12.03
N ILE A 111 -2.85 2.86 -11.89
CA ILE A 111 -4.11 2.23 -11.49
C ILE A 111 -4.49 2.65 -10.06
N SER A 112 -3.52 2.69 -9.13
CA SER A 112 -3.74 3.22 -7.78
C SER A 112 -4.22 4.68 -7.81
N LEU A 113 -3.56 5.53 -8.60
CA LEU A 113 -3.93 6.94 -8.76
C LEU A 113 -5.34 7.10 -9.33
N ARG A 114 -5.68 6.30 -10.34
CA ARG A 114 -7.03 6.24 -10.91
C ARG A 114 -8.08 5.86 -9.87
N GLY A 115 -7.74 5.01 -8.90
CA GLY A 115 -8.59 4.61 -7.77
C GLY A 115 -8.63 5.63 -6.62
N GLY A 116 -7.93 6.78 -6.73
CA GLY A 116 -7.92 7.82 -5.70
C GLY A 116 -6.76 7.73 -4.70
N CYS A 117 -5.90 6.69 -4.78
CA CYS A 117 -4.67 6.63 -4.00
C CYS A 117 -3.62 7.52 -4.65
N THR A 118 -3.37 8.69 -4.08
CA THR A 118 -2.35 9.63 -4.59
C THR A 118 -0.95 9.27 -4.14
N THR A 119 -0.83 8.46 -3.08
CA THR A 119 0.44 7.99 -2.51
C THR A 119 0.34 6.52 -2.14
N VAL A 120 1.39 5.76 -2.44
CA VAL A 120 1.53 4.33 -2.12
C VAL A 120 2.90 4.03 -1.52
N PHE A 121 2.94 3.10 -0.57
CA PHE A 121 4.16 2.61 0.08
C PHE A 121 4.40 1.18 -0.39
N ASP A 122 5.37 1.02 -1.31
CA ASP A 122 5.77 -0.29 -1.82
C ASP A 122 6.74 -0.95 -0.84
N THR A 123 6.25 -1.90 -0.08
CA THR A 123 6.97 -2.50 1.03
C THR A 123 7.70 -3.80 0.69
N TRP A 124 7.56 -4.30 -0.54
CA TRP A 124 8.33 -5.41 -1.09
C TRP A 124 8.36 -5.37 -2.61
N ASN A 125 9.57 -5.25 -3.17
CA ASN A 125 9.77 -5.26 -4.61
C ASN A 125 11.23 -5.51 -4.95
N ALA A 126 11.52 -5.75 -6.24
CA ALA A 126 12.88 -5.66 -6.76
C ALA A 126 13.38 -4.21 -6.62
N LEU A 127 14.48 -4.02 -5.89
CA LEU A 127 14.96 -2.68 -5.49
C LEU A 127 15.18 -1.73 -6.67
N VAL A 128 15.98 -2.14 -7.66
CA VAL A 128 16.34 -1.26 -8.79
C VAL A 128 15.12 -0.87 -9.64
N PRO A 129 14.21 -1.80 -10.02
CA PRO A 129 12.99 -1.44 -10.73
C PRO A 129 12.08 -0.48 -9.97
N VAL A 130 11.86 -0.68 -8.67
CA VAL A 130 10.95 0.19 -7.91
C VAL A 130 11.51 1.58 -7.72
N LEU A 131 12.81 1.72 -7.43
CA LEU A 131 13.47 3.03 -7.34
C LEU A 131 13.43 3.76 -8.68
N LYS A 132 13.62 3.04 -9.80
CA LYS A 132 13.52 3.63 -11.14
C LYS A 132 12.12 4.15 -11.43
N ALA A 133 11.06 3.39 -11.11
CA ALA A 133 9.68 3.82 -11.31
C ALA A 133 9.35 5.03 -10.43
N ARG A 134 9.71 4.98 -9.14
CA ARG A 134 9.58 6.09 -8.19
C ARG A 134 10.18 7.39 -8.74
N ASP A 135 11.45 7.32 -9.16
CA ASP A 135 12.19 8.51 -9.61
C ASP A 135 11.65 9.06 -10.95
N ARG A 136 11.12 8.19 -11.82
CA ARG A 136 10.45 8.62 -13.05
C ARG A 136 9.15 9.35 -12.76
N ILE A 137 8.35 8.85 -11.81
CA ILE A 137 7.10 9.50 -11.39
C ILE A 137 7.40 10.82 -10.66
N ALA A 138 8.34 10.82 -9.73
CA ALA A 138 8.72 12.00 -8.96
C ALA A 138 9.27 13.13 -9.86
N SER A 139 9.95 12.79 -10.96
CA SER A 139 10.46 13.75 -11.94
C SER A 139 9.45 14.14 -13.03
N GLY A 140 8.20 13.64 -12.99
CA GLY A 140 7.18 13.90 -14.02
C GLY A 140 7.42 13.19 -15.36
N ARG A 141 8.39 12.28 -15.45
CA ARG A 141 8.66 11.48 -16.66
C ARG A 141 7.65 10.32 -16.85
N ALA A 142 6.91 9.98 -15.81
CA ALA A 142 5.78 9.06 -15.85
C ALA A 142 4.67 9.63 -14.97
N ALA A 143 3.41 9.39 -15.35
CA ALA A 143 2.28 9.61 -14.46
C ALA A 143 2.22 8.49 -13.40
N GLY A 144 1.52 8.73 -12.28
CA GLY A 144 1.26 7.71 -11.26
C GLY A 144 1.07 8.28 -9.87
N ALA A 145 0.65 7.46 -8.93
CA ALA A 145 0.69 7.77 -7.51
C ALA A 145 2.14 7.98 -7.07
N ARG A 146 2.35 8.80 -6.05
CA ARG A 146 3.68 8.95 -5.43
C ARG A 146 4.08 7.63 -4.79
N ILE A 147 5.27 7.13 -5.08
CA ILE A 147 5.79 5.89 -4.55
C ILE A 147 6.83 6.20 -3.46
N PHE A 148 6.70 5.55 -2.30
CA PHE A 148 7.78 5.36 -1.34
C PHE A 148 8.13 3.88 -1.33
N ALA A 149 9.42 3.53 -1.29
CA ALA A 149 9.88 2.17 -1.56
C ALA A 149 10.82 1.63 -0.48
N ALA A 150 10.56 0.40 -0.03
CA ALA A 150 11.46 -0.37 0.84
C ALA A 150 12.45 -1.25 0.05
N GLY A 151 12.10 -1.62 -1.18
CA GLY A 151 12.81 -2.68 -1.91
C GLY A 151 12.47 -4.06 -1.36
N ASN A 152 13.47 -4.91 -1.08
CA ASN A 152 13.23 -6.23 -0.52
C ASN A 152 12.89 -6.18 0.97
N ILE A 153 12.20 -7.21 1.47
CA ILE A 153 12.06 -7.47 2.90
C ILE A 153 13.39 -8.01 3.42
N VAL A 154 14.05 -7.29 4.31
CA VAL A 154 15.31 -7.70 4.92
C VAL A 154 15.13 -9.01 5.68
N GLY A 155 15.89 -10.03 5.31
CA GLY A 155 15.81 -11.37 5.85
C GLY A 155 15.00 -12.37 5.02
N MET A 156 14.31 -11.93 3.96
CA MET A 156 13.59 -12.81 3.05
C MET A 156 14.29 -12.90 1.69
N GLY A 157 14.18 -14.07 1.05
CA GLY A 157 14.69 -14.30 -0.29
C GLY A 157 13.79 -13.70 -1.39
N GLY A 158 14.16 -13.98 -2.63
CA GLY A 158 13.38 -13.59 -3.80
C GLY A 158 12.16 -14.49 -4.06
N PRO A 159 11.40 -14.21 -5.13
CA PRO A 159 10.09 -14.82 -5.39
C PRO A 159 10.12 -16.34 -5.60
N PHE A 160 11.25 -16.93 -5.95
CA PHE A 160 11.40 -18.37 -6.11
C PHE A 160 12.18 -19.03 -4.97
N SER A 161 12.48 -18.29 -3.92
CA SER A 161 13.09 -18.81 -2.70
C SER A 161 12.09 -19.66 -1.89
N ALA A 162 12.60 -20.29 -0.84
CA ALA A 162 11.78 -21.04 0.10
C ALA A 162 10.74 -20.17 0.82
N ASP A 163 10.93 -18.84 0.84
CA ASP A 163 10.03 -17.92 1.49
C ASP A 163 8.71 -17.71 0.72
N TYR A 164 8.72 -17.94 -0.62
CA TYR A 164 7.57 -17.64 -1.47
C TYR A 164 7.09 -18.83 -2.28
N SER A 165 7.86 -19.32 -3.27
CA SER A 165 7.35 -20.32 -4.19
C SER A 165 8.35 -21.41 -4.54
N MET A 166 8.55 -22.36 -3.63
CA MET A 166 9.37 -23.57 -3.91
C MET A 166 8.80 -24.44 -5.04
N GLN A 167 7.48 -24.45 -5.22
CA GLN A 167 6.81 -25.25 -6.25
C GLN A 167 7.15 -24.73 -7.65
N SER A 168 7.09 -23.41 -7.85
CA SER A 168 7.46 -22.79 -9.13
C SER A 168 8.91 -23.05 -9.50
N ARG A 169 9.81 -23.08 -8.51
CA ARG A 169 11.23 -23.37 -8.72
C ARG A 169 11.52 -24.75 -9.34
N GLN A 170 10.62 -25.72 -9.14
CA GLN A 170 10.78 -27.09 -9.66
C GLN A 170 10.49 -27.20 -11.16
N VAL A 171 9.73 -26.28 -11.72
CA VAL A 171 9.23 -26.33 -13.11
C VAL A 171 9.85 -25.27 -14.02
N ILE A 172 10.74 -24.44 -13.51
CA ILE A 172 11.42 -23.38 -14.26
C ILE A 172 12.92 -23.60 -14.34
N SER A 173 13.57 -22.92 -15.29
CA SER A 173 15.03 -22.91 -15.39
C SER A 173 15.68 -22.41 -14.10
N ARG A 174 16.61 -23.18 -13.53
CA ARG A 174 17.36 -22.78 -12.35
C ARG A 174 18.08 -21.45 -12.55
N THR A 175 18.65 -21.23 -13.73
CA THR A 175 19.34 -19.97 -14.06
C THR A 175 18.39 -18.78 -14.00
N PHE A 176 17.14 -18.96 -14.47
CA PHE A 176 16.11 -17.91 -14.39
C PHE A 176 15.70 -17.65 -12.94
N ALA A 177 15.38 -18.72 -12.18
CA ALA A 177 15.03 -18.61 -10.77
C ALA A 177 16.10 -17.88 -9.95
N ASP A 178 17.36 -18.31 -10.08
CA ASP A 178 18.49 -17.72 -9.34
C ASP A 178 18.74 -16.26 -9.75
N ARG A 179 18.43 -15.87 -10.99
CA ARG A 179 18.57 -14.48 -11.46
C ARG A 179 17.46 -13.59 -10.87
N MET A 180 16.23 -14.08 -10.88
CA MET A 180 15.10 -13.34 -10.29
C MET A 180 15.26 -13.21 -8.78
N ASP A 181 15.60 -14.30 -8.10
CA ASP A 181 15.83 -14.26 -6.65
C ASP A 181 16.91 -13.23 -6.29
N ARG A 182 18.02 -13.16 -7.03
CA ARG A 182 19.05 -12.13 -6.78
C ARG A 182 18.59 -10.71 -7.07
N LEU A 183 17.70 -10.52 -8.07
CA LEU A 183 17.15 -9.21 -8.39
C LEU A 183 16.29 -8.65 -7.24
N PHE A 184 15.52 -9.53 -6.58
CA PHE A 184 14.69 -9.17 -5.45
C PHE A 184 15.49 -9.13 -4.13
N ASP A 185 16.36 -10.11 -3.89
CA ASP A 185 17.14 -10.24 -2.64
C ASP A 185 18.01 -9.00 -2.36
N ALA A 186 18.59 -8.40 -3.41
CA ALA A 186 19.41 -7.19 -3.32
C ALA A 186 20.53 -7.26 -2.24
N GLY A 187 20.96 -8.48 -1.86
CA GLY A 187 21.99 -8.72 -0.86
C GLY A 187 21.53 -8.64 0.59
N VAL A 188 20.22 -8.44 0.83
CA VAL A 188 19.63 -8.34 2.18
C VAL A 188 18.68 -9.49 2.52
N GLY A 189 18.75 -10.58 1.75
CA GLY A 189 17.89 -11.73 1.92
C GLY A 189 18.26 -12.62 3.09
N ARG A 190 17.85 -13.90 2.99
CA ARG A 190 17.96 -14.91 4.05
C ARG A 190 19.37 -15.13 4.57
N ILE A 191 20.39 -14.87 3.75
CA ILE A 191 21.79 -15.03 4.17
C ILE A 191 22.12 -14.20 5.42
N LEU A 192 21.46 -13.08 5.63
CA LEU A 192 21.70 -12.21 6.79
C LEU A 192 21.44 -12.91 8.13
N SER A 193 20.50 -13.87 8.17
CA SER A 193 20.20 -14.63 9.39
C SER A 193 21.38 -15.52 9.86
N THR A 194 22.31 -15.84 8.95
CA THR A 194 23.49 -16.68 9.23
C THR A 194 24.74 -15.87 9.57
N LEU A 195 24.70 -14.55 9.40
CA LEU A 195 25.84 -13.67 9.62
C LEU A 195 25.90 -13.15 11.05
N PRO A 196 27.10 -12.93 11.60
CA PRO A 196 27.23 -12.25 12.90
C PRO A 196 26.94 -10.75 12.76
N PRO A 197 26.52 -10.09 13.87
CA PRO A 197 26.10 -8.68 13.87
C PRO A 197 27.06 -7.70 13.20
N GLU A 198 28.38 -7.91 13.38
CA GLU A 198 29.41 -7.06 12.80
C GLU A 198 29.47 -7.12 11.26
N GLN A 199 29.02 -8.22 10.65
CA GLN A 199 28.92 -8.35 9.19
C GLN A 199 27.58 -7.83 8.65
N VAL A 200 26.50 -7.95 9.44
CA VAL A 200 25.17 -7.44 9.05
C VAL A 200 25.15 -5.92 9.00
N ARG A 201 25.80 -5.26 9.97
CA ARG A 201 25.79 -3.81 10.10
C ARG A 201 26.18 -3.03 8.82
N PRO A 202 27.32 -3.29 8.18
CA PRO A 202 27.69 -2.62 6.92
C PRO A 202 26.70 -2.93 5.79
N ILE A 203 26.20 -4.17 5.69
CA ILE A 203 25.24 -4.56 4.64
C ILE A 203 23.95 -3.74 4.74
N ILE A 204 23.38 -3.61 5.95
CA ILE A 204 22.16 -2.81 6.15
C ILE A 204 22.41 -1.33 5.84
N ARG A 205 23.55 -0.80 6.26
CA ARG A 205 23.94 0.58 5.97
C ARG A 205 24.07 0.86 4.48
N ASP A 206 24.73 -0.05 3.75
CA ASP A 206 24.91 0.04 2.31
C ASP A 206 23.57 -0.11 1.57
N TYR A 207 22.66 -0.95 2.09
CA TYR A 207 21.32 -1.09 1.55
C TYR A 207 20.51 0.20 1.72
N ILE A 208 20.50 0.81 2.89
CA ILE A 208 19.83 2.09 3.14
C ILE A 208 20.43 3.19 2.25
N ALA A 209 21.74 3.20 2.06
CA ALA A 209 22.44 4.17 1.21
C ALA A 209 22.05 4.10 -0.28
N GLN A 210 21.38 3.02 -0.74
CA GLN A 210 20.82 2.94 -2.09
C GLN A 210 19.59 3.86 -2.28
N GLY A 211 19.09 4.50 -1.23
CA GLY A 211 18.04 5.50 -1.31
C GLY A 211 16.63 4.93 -1.15
N ILE A 212 16.48 3.88 -0.36
CA ILE A 212 15.16 3.44 0.10
C ILE A 212 14.54 4.48 1.03
N ASP A 213 13.22 4.55 1.06
CA ASP A 213 12.47 5.52 1.86
C ASP A 213 12.11 4.98 3.25
N MET A 214 12.12 3.67 3.41
CA MET A 214 11.80 2.91 4.62
C MET A 214 12.43 1.53 4.56
N LEU A 215 12.57 0.83 5.68
CA LEU A 215 13.08 -0.53 5.71
C LEU A 215 12.04 -1.47 6.31
N LYS A 216 11.69 -2.55 5.58
CA LYS A 216 10.84 -3.65 6.08
C LYS A 216 11.75 -4.82 6.48
N VAL A 217 11.63 -5.29 7.72
CA VAL A 217 12.37 -6.45 8.23
C VAL A 217 11.43 -7.62 8.49
N ALA A 218 11.81 -8.81 8.05
CA ALA A 218 11.12 -10.04 8.41
C ALA A 218 11.51 -10.43 9.85
N ILE A 219 10.61 -10.27 10.79
CA ILE A 219 10.79 -10.83 12.14
C ILE A 219 10.42 -12.31 12.12
N SER A 220 9.33 -12.69 11.45
CA SER A 220 9.01 -14.08 11.11
C SER A 220 9.00 -14.31 9.61
N ASP A 221 9.04 -15.57 9.19
CA ASP A 221 8.98 -15.95 7.78
C ASP A 221 7.54 -16.26 7.30
N HIS A 222 7.38 -16.55 5.99
CA HIS A 222 6.12 -16.94 5.36
C HIS A 222 5.79 -18.44 5.44
N LEU A 223 6.71 -19.29 5.89
CA LEU A 223 6.59 -20.75 5.78
C LEU A 223 5.35 -21.30 6.48
N VAL A 224 4.90 -20.65 7.53
CA VAL A 224 3.69 -21.02 8.29
C VAL A 224 2.46 -21.01 7.40
N VAL A 225 2.25 -19.94 6.66
CA VAL A 225 1.09 -19.77 5.78
C VAL A 225 1.17 -20.75 4.61
N MET A 226 2.37 -20.86 4.01
CA MET A 226 2.58 -21.67 2.80
C MET A 226 2.54 -23.16 3.03
N LEU A 227 2.90 -23.63 4.23
CA LEU A 227 3.02 -25.05 4.57
C LEU A 227 1.98 -25.51 5.60
N GLY A 228 1.10 -24.64 6.07
CA GLY A 228 0.12 -24.95 7.12
C GLY A 228 0.75 -25.26 8.48
N TRP A 229 1.93 -24.72 8.76
CA TRP A 229 2.59 -24.88 10.06
C TRP A 229 2.01 -23.91 11.08
N GLN A 230 1.94 -24.36 12.34
CA GLN A 230 1.29 -23.61 13.40
C GLN A 230 2.20 -22.57 14.08
N SER A 231 3.51 -22.60 13.82
CA SER A 231 4.46 -21.70 14.45
C SER A 231 5.51 -21.22 13.44
N PRO A 232 5.52 -19.93 13.05
CA PRO A 232 6.53 -19.38 12.16
C PRO A 232 7.89 -19.33 12.85
N TYR A 233 8.94 -19.46 12.05
CA TYR A 233 10.29 -19.23 12.50
C TYR A 233 10.56 -17.73 12.62
N LEU A 234 11.29 -17.35 13.68
CA LEU A 234 11.90 -16.04 13.75
C LEU A 234 13.10 -15.99 12.80
N CYS A 235 13.15 -15.00 11.91
CA CYS A 235 14.19 -14.89 10.89
C CYS A 235 15.56 -14.53 11.47
N PHE A 236 15.58 -13.83 12.60
CA PHE A 236 16.79 -13.31 13.20
C PHE A 236 16.89 -13.64 14.69
N SER A 237 18.12 -13.84 15.16
CA SER A 237 18.38 -13.71 16.59
C SER A 237 18.19 -12.25 17.03
N GLU A 238 17.81 -12.03 18.29
CA GLU A 238 17.66 -10.67 18.83
C GLU A 238 18.92 -9.81 18.67
N ARG A 239 20.11 -10.40 18.75
CA ARG A 239 21.38 -9.68 18.53
C ARG A 239 21.48 -9.09 17.13
N VAL A 240 21.04 -9.83 16.11
CA VAL A 240 21.06 -9.38 14.71
C VAL A 240 19.93 -8.39 14.47
N LEU A 241 18.74 -8.69 14.94
CA LEU A 241 17.59 -7.78 14.83
C LEU A 241 17.89 -6.40 15.43
N ARG A 242 18.52 -6.35 16.60
CA ARG A 242 18.96 -5.10 17.24
C ARG A 242 19.89 -4.29 16.35
N VAL A 243 20.83 -4.93 15.67
CA VAL A 243 21.75 -4.25 14.74
C VAL A 243 20.98 -3.63 13.55
N ILE A 244 20.01 -4.35 12.99
CA ILE A 244 19.17 -3.83 11.91
C ILE A 244 18.39 -2.60 12.39
N VAL A 245 17.73 -2.71 13.53
CA VAL A 245 16.97 -1.60 14.15
C VAL A 245 17.87 -0.38 14.42
N ASP A 246 19.08 -0.59 14.97
CA ASP A 246 20.03 0.50 15.24
C ASP A 246 20.40 1.28 13.97
N GLU A 247 20.62 0.57 12.85
CA GLU A 247 21.00 1.23 11.58
C GLU A 247 19.83 2.00 10.98
N VAL A 248 18.61 1.46 11.05
CA VAL A 248 17.39 2.14 10.58
C VAL A 248 17.13 3.41 11.39
N ARG A 249 17.23 3.32 12.73
CA ARG A 249 17.08 4.50 13.61
C ARG A 249 18.16 5.55 13.37
N ARG A 250 19.40 5.13 13.11
CA ARG A 250 20.47 6.05 12.76
C ARG A 250 20.20 6.77 11.45
N ALA A 251 19.61 6.09 10.49
CA ALA A 251 19.24 6.66 9.20
C ALA A 251 18.03 7.60 9.28
N GLY A 252 17.21 7.49 10.34
CA GLY A 252 16.01 8.31 10.52
C GLY A 252 14.88 7.98 9.55
N ILE A 253 14.84 6.74 9.04
CA ILE A 253 13.78 6.27 8.14
C ILE A 253 12.80 5.35 8.91
N PRO A 254 11.54 5.19 8.45
CA PRO A 254 10.58 4.30 9.07
C PRO A 254 11.04 2.83 9.08
N LEU A 255 10.80 2.15 10.20
CA LEU A 255 11.02 0.71 10.39
C LEU A 255 9.69 -0.03 10.32
N LEU A 256 9.56 -0.93 9.37
CA LEU A 256 8.39 -1.79 9.20
C LEU A 256 8.76 -3.23 9.57
N SER A 257 7.84 -3.95 10.21
CA SER A 257 8.02 -5.37 10.51
C SER A 257 7.08 -6.23 9.68
N HIS A 258 7.56 -7.37 9.18
CA HIS A 258 6.73 -8.46 8.70
C HIS A 258 6.56 -9.45 9.85
N THR A 259 5.32 -9.69 10.28
CA THR A 259 4.98 -10.52 11.46
C THR A 259 3.82 -11.47 11.15
N LEU A 260 3.97 -12.76 11.52
CA LEU A 260 2.93 -13.80 11.34
C LEU A 260 2.74 -14.66 12.60
N SER A 261 3.24 -14.23 13.74
CA SER A 261 3.06 -14.92 15.04
C SER A 261 2.99 -13.94 16.19
N VAL A 262 2.47 -14.41 17.33
CA VAL A 262 2.46 -13.64 18.59
C VAL A 262 3.88 -13.20 18.98
N GLU A 263 4.88 -14.10 18.86
CA GLU A 263 6.27 -13.82 19.21
C GLU A 263 6.86 -12.73 18.31
N SER A 264 6.65 -12.82 17.00
CA SER A 264 7.16 -11.82 16.06
C SER A 264 6.48 -10.47 16.25
N LEU A 265 5.18 -10.44 16.51
CA LEU A 265 4.44 -9.23 16.83
C LEU A 265 4.91 -8.61 18.16
N ASN A 266 5.19 -9.45 19.18
CA ASN A 266 5.74 -8.98 20.45
C ASN A 266 7.11 -8.30 20.26
N LEU A 267 7.99 -8.88 19.45
CA LEU A 267 9.28 -8.27 19.10
C LEU A 267 9.10 -6.97 18.31
N ALA A 268 8.14 -6.91 17.38
CA ALA A 268 7.85 -5.67 16.66
C ALA A 268 7.43 -4.52 17.58
N VAL A 269 6.60 -4.82 18.58
CA VAL A 269 6.20 -3.87 19.62
C VAL A 269 7.38 -3.50 20.54
N GLU A 270 8.22 -4.47 20.93
CA GLU A 270 9.40 -4.25 21.78
C GLU A 270 10.43 -3.36 21.11
N TYR A 271 10.68 -3.58 19.81
CA TYR A 271 11.60 -2.75 19.03
C TYR A 271 10.95 -1.46 18.50
N GLU A 272 9.73 -1.14 18.94
CA GLU A 272 8.99 0.06 18.53
C GLU A 272 8.97 0.24 16.99
N CYS A 273 8.66 -0.82 16.24
CA CYS A 273 8.48 -0.69 14.79
C CYS A 273 7.39 0.36 14.49
N ASP A 274 7.64 1.24 13.51
CA ASP A 274 6.71 2.30 13.16
C ASP A 274 5.42 1.72 12.55
N VAL A 275 5.55 0.64 11.76
CA VAL A 275 4.41 -0.09 11.18
C VAL A 275 4.61 -1.60 11.40
N MET A 276 3.64 -2.22 12.05
CA MET A 276 3.52 -3.66 12.19
C MET A 276 2.68 -4.19 11.04
N ILE A 277 3.34 -4.72 10.01
CA ILE A 277 2.68 -5.29 8.83
C ILE A 277 2.11 -6.65 9.20
N HIS A 278 0.88 -6.93 8.76
CA HIS A 278 0.09 -8.13 9.10
C HIS A 278 -0.16 -8.28 10.61
N ALA A 279 -0.34 -7.17 11.33
CA ALA A 279 -0.39 -7.17 12.79
C ALA A 279 -1.45 -8.09 13.41
N THR A 280 -2.48 -8.45 12.65
CA THR A 280 -3.56 -9.35 13.09
C THR A 280 -3.33 -10.81 12.73
N ILE A 281 -2.31 -11.11 11.94
CA ILE A 281 -1.97 -12.48 11.56
C ILE A 281 -0.97 -13.01 12.57
N THR A 282 -1.46 -13.86 13.46
CA THR A 282 -0.71 -14.42 14.60
C THR A 282 -0.76 -15.94 14.62
N SER A 283 -0.68 -16.54 13.43
CA SER A 283 -0.92 -17.97 13.23
C SER A 283 -2.36 -18.35 13.67
N LEU A 284 -2.51 -19.26 14.58
CA LEU A 284 -3.81 -19.71 15.09
C LEU A 284 -4.17 -19.14 16.47
N GLU A 285 -3.31 -18.31 17.04
CA GLU A 285 -3.48 -17.80 18.41
C GLU A 285 -3.97 -16.34 18.39
N PRO A 286 -5.01 -16.00 19.16
CA PRO A 286 -5.38 -14.61 19.36
C PRO A 286 -4.25 -13.80 20.02
N ILE A 287 -4.16 -12.51 19.70
CA ILE A 287 -3.22 -11.60 20.38
C ILE A 287 -3.50 -11.62 21.88
N PRO A 288 -2.49 -11.93 22.74
CA PRO A 288 -2.65 -11.85 24.19
C PRO A 288 -3.06 -10.43 24.63
N GLU A 289 -3.91 -10.35 25.66
CA GLU A 289 -4.46 -9.06 26.12
C GLU A 289 -3.36 -8.05 26.52
N GLU A 290 -2.30 -8.51 27.16
CA GLU A 290 -1.16 -7.66 27.53
C GLU A 290 -0.47 -7.06 26.30
N LEU A 291 -0.27 -7.86 25.24
CA LEU A 291 0.31 -7.40 23.99
C LEU A 291 -0.62 -6.42 23.27
N LEU A 292 -1.92 -6.71 23.22
CA LEU A 292 -2.94 -5.81 22.68
C LEU A 292 -2.87 -4.43 23.35
N GLN A 293 -2.81 -4.40 24.68
CA GLN A 293 -2.72 -3.16 25.45
C GLN A 293 -1.42 -2.39 25.16
N ARG A 294 -0.32 -3.10 24.92
CA ARG A 294 0.95 -2.47 24.52
C ARG A 294 0.86 -1.88 23.12
N MET A 295 0.19 -2.55 22.17
CA MET A 295 -0.06 -2.03 20.83
C MET A 295 -0.91 -0.75 20.88
N VAL A 296 -1.98 -0.74 21.68
CA VAL A 296 -2.87 0.43 21.82
C VAL A 296 -2.12 1.65 22.42
N LYS A 297 -1.24 1.41 23.40
CA LYS A 297 -0.49 2.47 24.09
C LYS A 297 0.84 2.82 23.43
N GLY A 298 1.30 1.98 22.52
CA GLY A 298 2.56 2.13 21.83
C GLY A 298 2.55 3.24 20.78
N LYS A 299 3.67 3.38 20.09
CA LYS A 299 3.84 4.39 19.03
C LYS A 299 3.62 3.84 17.62
N GLY A 300 3.65 2.50 17.48
CA GLY A 300 3.54 1.83 16.19
C GLY A 300 2.09 1.72 15.69
N TRP A 301 1.92 1.71 14.39
CA TRP A 301 0.64 1.48 13.74
C TRP A 301 0.49 0.02 13.32
N SER A 302 -0.74 -0.49 13.45
CA SER A 302 -1.12 -1.82 12.97
C SER A 302 -1.60 -1.73 11.53
N GLU A 303 -0.88 -2.35 10.62
CA GLU A 303 -1.38 -2.61 9.28
C GLU A 303 -2.18 -3.90 9.31
N ILE A 304 -3.38 -3.89 8.73
CA ILE A 304 -4.36 -4.97 8.79
C ILE A 304 -4.88 -5.24 7.39
N GLN A 305 -5.05 -6.53 7.05
CA GLN A 305 -5.57 -6.99 5.75
C GLN A 305 -6.92 -7.71 5.92
N PRO A 306 -8.01 -6.99 6.21
CA PRO A 306 -9.31 -7.59 6.44
C PRO A 306 -9.91 -8.11 5.13
N THR A 307 -10.76 -9.13 5.25
CA THR A 307 -11.68 -9.54 4.18
C THR A 307 -13.10 -9.07 4.49
N THR A 308 -13.90 -8.81 3.45
CA THR A 308 -15.33 -8.61 3.60
C THR A 308 -15.98 -9.92 4.07
N HIS A 309 -17.14 -9.82 4.73
CA HIS A 309 -17.90 -10.99 5.13
C HIS A 309 -18.26 -11.87 3.91
N GLY A 310 -18.62 -11.26 2.79
CA GLY A 310 -18.92 -11.95 1.52
C GLY A 310 -17.74 -12.77 1.01
N TYR A 311 -16.56 -12.15 0.97
CA TYR A 311 -15.33 -12.81 0.51
C TYR A 311 -14.92 -13.95 1.45
N GLN A 312 -14.99 -13.76 2.77
CA GLN A 312 -14.70 -14.81 3.74
C GLN A 312 -15.65 -16.01 3.57
N CYS A 313 -16.95 -15.77 3.43
CA CYS A 313 -17.92 -16.84 3.16
C CYS A 313 -17.62 -17.59 1.86
N HIS A 314 -17.12 -16.91 0.84
CA HIS A 314 -16.68 -17.54 -0.41
C HIS A 314 -15.46 -18.44 -0.18
N LEU A 315 -14.42 -17.94 0.49
CA LEU A 315 -13.23 -18.71 0.83
C LEU A 315 -13.56 -19.97 1.62
N ASP A 316 -14.43 -19.88 2.62
CA ASP A 316 -14.86 -21.00 3.46
C ASP A 316 -15.64 -22.04 2.66
N LYS A 317 -16.59 -21.62 1.83
CA LYS A 317 -17.40 -22.52 0.98
C LYS A 317 -16.58 -23.27 -0.06
N THR A 318 -15.55 -22.62 -0.60
CA THR A 318 -14.67 -23.21 -1.63
C THR A 318 -13.50 -23.96 -1.02
N ASN A 319 -13.39 -23.98 0.32
CA ASN A 319 -12.23 -24.53 1.03
C ASN A 319 -10.92 -23.99 0.45
N HIS A 320 -10.90 -22.68 0.19
CA HIS A 320 -9.78 -22.00 -0.41
C HIS A 320 -8.56 -22.04 0.54
N PRO A 321 -7.33 -22.16 0.03
CA PRO A 321 -6.14 -22.18 0.89
C PRO A 321 -6.00 -20.96 1.82
N TRP A 322 -6.52 -19.81 1.43
CA TRP A 322 -6.51 -18.58 2.21
C TRP A 322 -7.62 -18.46 3.27
N ALA A 323 -8.58 -19.40 3.31
CA ALA A 323 -9.70 -19.34 4.26
C ALA A 323 -9.22 -19.29 5.72
N GLY A 324 -8.27 -20.15 6.09
CA GLY A 324 -7.69 -20.16 7.43
C GLY A 324 -6.81 -18.94 7.75
N TYR A 325 -6.25 -18.31 6.73
CA TYR A 325 -5.46 -17.09 6.87
C TYR A 325 -6.34 -15.86 7.11
N ALA A 326 -7.46 -15.76 6.40
CA ALA A 326 -8.37 -14.62 6.47
C ALA A 326 -9.39 -14.70 7.61
N GLY A 327 -9.63 -15.90 8.17
CA GLY A 327 -10.58 -16.18 9.26
C GLY A 327 -9.92 -16.44 10.61
N GLY A 328 -10.70 -16.95 11.55
CA GLY A 328 -10.22 -17.41 12.85
C GLY A 328 -9.57 -16.30 13.69
N ALA A 329 -8.36 -16.55 14.18
CA ALA A 329 -7.63 -15.59 15.04
C ALA A 329 -7.41 -14.23 14.37
N HIS A 330 -7.20 -14.19 13.06
CA HIS A 330 -7.02 -12.95 12.31
C HIS A 330 -8.27 -12.06 12.37
N GLU A 331 -9.45 -12.62 12.16
CA GLU A 331 -10.70 -11.87 12.24
C GLU A 331 -10.99 -11.40 13.67
N GLU A 332 -10.82 -12.29 14.66
CA GLU A 332 -10.94 -11.92 16.08
C GLU A 332 -10.00 -10.78 16.46
N ASN A 333 -8.72 -10.86 16.08
CA ASN A 333 -7.72 -9.84 16.35
C ASN A 333 -8.09 -8.50 15.71
N THR A 334 -8.62 -8.52 14.47
CA THR A 334 -9.07 -7.31 13.78
C THR A 334 -10.17 -6.61 14.57
N VAL A 335 -11.21 -7.34 14.97
CA VAL A 335 -12.33 -6.79 15.76
C VAL A 335 -11.84 -6.27 17.11
N ARG A 336 -10.95 -6.98 17.79
CA ARG A 336 -10.40 -6.58 19.09
C ARG A 336 -9.54 -5.32 19.00
N LEU A 337 -8.71 -5.18 17.96
CA LEU A 337 -7.91 -3.96 17.74
C LEU A 337 -8.78 -2.75 17.44
N ILE A 338 -9.82 -2.90 16.61
CA ILE A 338 -10.81 -1.84 16.37
C ILE A 338 -11.50 -1.42 17.66
N ALA A 339 -12.01 -2.39 18.43
CA ALA A 339 -12.74 -2.13 19.68
C ALA A 339 -11.85 -1.48 20.74
N ALA A 340 -10.57 -1.83 20.78
CA ALA A 340 -9.59 -1.25 21.70
C ALA A 340 -9.10 0.14 21.28
N GLY A 341 -9.46 0.62 20.07
CA GLY A 341 -9.00 1.90 19.56
C GLY A 341 -7.51 1.93 19.20
N ALA A 342 -6.97 0.80 18.77
CA ALA A 342 -5.57 0.70 18.34
C ALA A 342 -5.30 1.63 17.13
N PRO A 343 -4.08 2.17 16.97
CA PRO A 343 -3.68 2.87 15.77
C PRO A 343 -3.67 1.91 14.56
N ILE A 344 -4.55 2.16 13.59
CA ILE A 344 -4.71 1.29 12.41
C ILE A 344 -4.48 2.11 11.14
N ILE A 345 -3.73 1.54 10.19
CA ILE A 345 -3.55 2.09 8.84
C ILE A 345 -4.03 1.12 7.77
N LEU A 346 -4.43 1.68 6.64
CA LEU A 346 -4.66 0.93 5.41
C LEU A 346 -3.36 0.30 4.91
N GLY A 347 -3.42 -0.98 4.61
CA GLY A 347 -2.45 -1.72 3.83
C GLY A 347 -3.13 -2.94 3.21
N THR A 348 -2.72 -3.36 2.02
CA THR A 348 -3.47 -4.34 1.23
C THR A 348 -2.64 -5.45 0.61
N ASP A 349 -1.32 -5.31 0.56
CA ASP A 349 -0.42 -6.17 -0.24
C ASP A 349 -0.80 -6.26 -1.74
N ALA A 350 -1.65 -5.35 -2.22
CA ALA A 350 -2.15 -5.38 -3.59
C ALA A 350 -1.08 -5.08 -4.63
N GLY A 351 -1.23 -5.68 -5.80
CA GLY A 351 -0.32 -5.50 -6.93
C GLY A 351 -1.03 -5.49 -8.29
N CYS A 352 -0.23 -5.31 -9.35
CA CYS A 352 -0.72 -5.27 -10.73
C CYS A 352 -1.06 -6.68 -11.21
N THR A 353 -2.30 -7.10 -10.98
CA THR A 353 -2.77 -8.45 -11.25
C THR A 353 -2.95 -8.69 -12.75
N ASP A 354 -2.46 -9.83 -13.23
CA ASP A 354 -2.67 -10.27 -14.62
C ASP A 354 -4.16 -10.61 -14.84
N PRO A 355 -4.81 -10.06 -15.89
CA PRO A 355 -6.20 -10.35 -16.21
C PRO A 355 -6.53 -11.83 -16.43
N ASP A 356 -5.56 -12.64 -16.85
CA ASP A 356 -5.76 -14.09 -17.03
C ASP A 356 -6.09 -14.78 -15.69
N ILE A 357 -5.55 -14.28 -14.58
CA ILE A 357 -5.88 -14.81 -13.24
C ILE A 357 -7.31 -14.42 -12.87
N LEU A 358 -7.69 -13.17 -13.15
CA LEU A 358 -9.03 -12.69 -12.83
C LEU A 358 -10.10 -13.35 -13.72
N HIS A 359 -9.75 -13.71 -14.97
CA HIS A 359 -10.69 -14.34 -15.91
C HIS A 359 -11.20 -15.70 -15.42
N ASP A 360 -10.35 -16.45 -14.70
CA ASP A 360 -10.69 -17.80 -14.22
C ASP A 360 -11.38 -17.78 -12.83
N LEU A 361 -11.49 -16.60 -12.22
CA LEU A 361 -12.16 -16.44 -10.93
C LEU A 361 -13.67 -16.17 -11.10
N PRO A 362 -14.52 -16.66 -10.18
CA PRO A 362 -15.94 -16.32 -10.19
C PRO A 362 -16.12 -14.82 -9.89
N PRO A 363 -17.19 -14.18 -10.42
CA PRO A 363 -17.43 -12.75 -10.23
C PRO A 363 -17.41 -12.29 -8.78
N GLU A 364 -17.92 -13.11 -7.86
CA GLU A 364 -17.97 -12.84 -6.44
C GLU A 364 -16.57 -12.74 -5.80
N GLU A 365 -15.60 -13.48 -6.35
CA GLU A 365 -14.21 -13.41 -5.90
C GLU A 365 -13.51 -12.19 -6.47
N ILE A 366 -13.81 -11.80 -7.70
CA ILE A 366 -13.20 -10.63 -8.36
C ILE A 366 -13.64 -9.34 -7.66
N GLU A 367 -14.94 -9.21 -7.36
CA GLU A 367 -15.52 -7.98 -6.79
C GLU A 367 -14.92 -7.62 -5.42
N ASP A 368 -14.71 -8.62 -4.57
CA ASP A 368 -14.23 -8.44 -3.20
C ASP A 368 -12.77 -8.88 -3.01
N ARG A 369 -12.04 -9.15 -4.10
CA ARG A 369 -10.65 -9.58 -4.01
C ARG A 369 -9.77 -8.46 -3.41
N PRO A 370 -9.15 -8.68 -2.23
CA PRO A 370 -8.47 -7.61 -1.49
C PRO A 370 -7.11 -7.20 -2.10
N TRP A 371 -6.57 -8.00 -3.04
CA TRP A 371 -5.22 -7.80 -3.59
C TRP A 371 -5.20 -7.20 -5.00
N THR A 372 -6.33 -6.78 -5.55
CA THR A 372 -6.39 -6.16 -6.89
C THR A 372 -6.15 -4.67 -6.77
N ILE A 373 -4.98 -4.21 -7.22
CA ILE A 373 -4.61 -2.79 -7.14
C ILE A 373 -5.67 -1.91 -7.84
N GLY A 374 -6.03 -0.81 -7.21
CA GLY A 374 -7.01 0.16 -7.70
C GLY A 374 -8.42 0.00 -7.12
N THR A 375 -8.77 -1.21 -6.63
CA THR A 375 -10.02 -1.47 -5.87
C THR A 375 -9.76 -1.99 -4.46
N ASP A 376 -8.57 -2.48 -4.20
CA ASP A 376 -8.07 -3.03 -2.94
C ASP A 376 -8.41 -2.18 -1.71
N HIS A 377 -8.11 -0.90 -1.75
CA HIS A 377 -8.38 0.07 -0.67
C HIS A 377 -9.88 0.28 -0.42
N LEU A 378 -10.72 0.17 -1.47
CA LEU A 378 -12.17 0.26 -1.34
C LEU A 378 -12.75 -0.99 -0.66
N VAL A 379 -12.24 -2.16 -1.02
CA VAL A 379 -12.55 -3.45 -0.36
C VAL A 379 -12.14 -3.37 1.11
N TRP A 380 -10.92 -2.88 1.38
CA TRP A 380 -10.41 -2.70 2.74
C TRP A 380 -11.34 -1.81 3.60
N MET A 381 -11.74 -0.64 3.08
CA MET A 381 -12.62 0.27 3.82
C MET A 381 -13.98 -0.37 4.13
N ARG A 382 -14.57 -1.09 3.18
CA ARG A 382 -15.83 -1.85 3.41
C ARG A 382 -15.64 -2.91 4.49
N ALA A 383 -14.62 -3.73 4.37
CA ALA A 383 -14.31 -4.78 5.33
C ALA A 383 -14.10 -4.25 6.75
N MET A 384 -13.38 -3.14 6.91
CA MET A 384 -13.17 -2.54 8.23
C MET A 384 -14.46 -1.98 8.85
N VAL A 385 -15.34 -1.38 8.02
CA VAL A 385 -16.64 -0.90 8.51
C VAL A 385 -17.55 -2.07 8.89
N GLU A 386 -17.57 -3.16 8.13
CA GLU A 386 -18.29 -4.40 8.49
C GLU A 386 -17.82 -4.97 9.84
N LYS A 387 -16.53 -4.79 10.19
CA LYS A 387 -15.93 -5.24 11.46
C LYS A 387 -16.06 -4.22 12.60
N GLY A 388 -16.82 -3.13 12.40
CA GLY A 388 -17.18 -2.19 13.45
C GLY A 388 -16.40 -0.88 13.48
N MET A 389 -15.51 -0.61 12.51
CA MET A 389 -14.87 0.68 12.37
C MET A 389 -15.88 1.71 11.85
N THR A 390 -15.83 2.94 12.35
CA THR A 390 -16.68 4.00 11.80
C THR A 390 -16.19 4.42 10.40
N PRO A 391 -17.09 4.86 9.48
CA PRO A 391 -16.65 5.36 8.18
C PRO A 391 -15.60 6.48 8.27
N MET A 392 -15.73 7.40 9.24
CA MET A 392 -14.72 8.43 9.49
C MET A 392 -13.36 7.81 9.82
N ASN A 393 -13.30 6.84 10.74
CA ASN A 393 -12.04 6.21 11.10
C ASN A 393 -11.43 5.41 9.94
N ALA A 394 -12.24 4.76 9.10
CA ALA A 394 -11.77 4.10 7.89
C ALA A 394 -11.11 5.10 6.92
N ILE A 395 -11.70 6.28 6.72
CA ILE A 395 -11.11 7.36 5.93
C ILE A 395 -9.81 7.87 6.56
N LEU A 396 -9.78 8.08 7.89
CA LEU A 396 -8.58 8.52 8.59
C LEU A 396 -7.45 7.51 8.49
N SER A 397 -7.76 6.20 8.56
CA SER A 397 -6.80 5.11 8.39
C SER A 397 -6.20 5.04 6.99
N CYS A 398 -6.88 5.61 5.98
CA CYS A 398 -6.42 5.69 4.59
C CYS A 398 -5.80 7.06 4.23
N THR A 399 -5.65 7.96 5.19
CA THR A 399 -5.16 9.34 4.97
C THR A 399 -4.19 9.75 6.07
N ARG A 400 -4.68 10.43 7.09
CA ARG A 400 -3.89 10.99 8.20
C ARG A 400 -3.06 9.94 8.94
N GLU A 401 -3.62 8.77 9.21
CA GLU A 401 -2.93 7.78 10.02
C GLU A 401 -1.77 7.14 9.24
N VAL A 402 -1.91 6.92 7.92
CA VAL A 402 -0.77 6.52 7.07
C VAL A 402 0.32 7.60 7.09
N ALA A 403 -0.06 8.87 6.89
CA ALA A 403 0.91 9.96 6.91
C ALA A 403 1.66 10.05 8.26
N ARG A 404 0.98 9.80 9.38
CA ARG A 404 1.59 9.76 10.72
C ARG A 404 2.52 8.56 10.88
N ALA A 405 2.06 7.38 10.46
CA ALA A 405 2.82 6.14 10.58
C ALA A 405 4.18 6.22 9.87
N TYR A 406 4.23 6.93 8.76
CA TYR A 406 5.45 7.12 7.97
C TYR A 406 6.19 8.44 8.26
N GLY A 407 5.80 9.17 9.31
CA GLY A 407 6.46 10.43 9.70
C GLY A 407 6.26 11.58 8.72
N MET A 408 5.20 11.55 7.88
CA MET A 408 4.95 12.50 6.80
C MET A 408 3.76 13.42 7.06
N ALA A 409 3.25 13.47 8.29
CA ALA A 409 2.03 14.20 8.64
C ALA A 409 2.13 15.73 8.45
N GLU A 410 3.35 16.28 8.39
CA GLU A 410 3.58 17.69 8.09
C GLU A 410 3.12 18.06 6.67
N ASP A 411 3.36 17.15 5.70
CA ASP A 411 3.09 17.39 4.28
C ASP A 411 1.81 16.72 3.77
N PHE A 412 1.37 15.58 4.34
CA PHE A 412 0.33 14.72 3.78
C PHE A 412 -0.80 14.40 4.76
N GLY A 413 -1.83 13.74 4.25
CA GLY A 413 -2.88 13.06 5.02
C GLY A 413 -4.06 13.92 5.44
N THR A 414 -4.00 15.26 5.31
CA THR A 414 -5.10 16.17 5.61
C THR A 414 -5.16 17.34 4.63
N VAL A 415 -6.35 17.91 4.42
CA VAL A 415 -6.54 19.12 3.61
C VAL A 415 -6.35 20.33 4.51
N ALA A 416 -5.14 20.85 4.52
CA ALA A 416 -4.79 22.05 5.31
C ALA A 416 -3.80 22.92 4.55
N THR A 417 -3.89 24.24 4.73
CA THR A 417 -3.00 25.23 4.11
C THR A 417 -1.54 24.87 4.34
N GLY A 418 -0.73 24.93 3.28
CA GLY A 418 0.69 24.62 3.27
C GLY A 418 1.04 23.16 2.94
N LYS A 419 0.12 22.22 3.10
CA LYS A 419 0.33 20.80 2.77
C LYS A 419 0.27 20.54 1.27
N VAL A 420 0.80 19.40 0.84
CA VAL A 420 0.75 18.93 -0.54
C VAL A 420 -0.70 18.78 -0.98
N ALA A 421 -1.01 19.33 -2.13
CA ALA A 421 -2.38 19.42 -2.63
C ALA A 421 -2.81 18.11 -3.32
N ASP A 422 -2.98 17.08 -2.53
CA ASP A 422 -3.57 15.80 -2.89
C ASP A 422 -5.01 15.74 -2.40
N LEU A 423 -5.98 15.72 -3.33
CA LEU A 423 -7.42 15.81 -3.04
C LEU A 423 -8.20 14.83 -3.94
N ILE A 424 -9.20 14.19 -3.38
CA ILE A 424 -10.20 13.46 -4.15
C ILE A 424 -11.59 14.07 -3.98
N VAL A 425 -12.43 13.92 -4.99
CA VAL A 425 -13.83 14.33 -4.95
C VAL A 425 -14.69 13.11 -5.22
N VAL A 426 -15.63 12.81 -4.32
CA VAL A 426 -16.59 11.72 -4.45
C VAL A 426 -18.03 12.28 -4.55
N ARG A 427 -18.88 11.59 -5.32
CA ARG A 427 -20.21 12.10 -5.70
C ARG A 427 -21.21 12.13 -4.56
N ARG A 428 -21.14 11.17 -3.64
CA ARG A 428 -22.10 10.99 -2.54
C ARG A 428 -21.38 10.88 -1.19
N ASP A 429 -22.13 11.07 -0.11
CA ASP A 429 -21.61 11.12 1.26
C ASP A 429 -20.97 9.77 1.69
N PRO A 430 -19.64 9.68 1.81
CA PRO A 430 -18.97 8.46 2.22
C PRO A 430 -19.10 8.19 3.74
N LEU A 431 -19.52 9.16 4.53
CA LEU A 431 -19.77 8.97 5.96
C LEU A 431 -21.13 8.30 6.21
N ALA A 432 -22.09 8.46 5.30
CA ALA A 432 -23.37 7.77 5.33
C ALA A 432 -23.25 6.32 4.82
N ASP A 433 -22.33 6.07 3.87
CA ASP A 433 -22.08 4.76 3.31
C ASP A 433 -20.67 4.74 2.70
N ILE A 434 -19.76 3.98 3.30
CA ILE A 434 -18.35 3.93 2.89
C ILE A 434 -18.14 3.40 1.47
N ALA A 435 -19.05 2.58 0.95
CA ALA A 435 -18.99 2.08 -0.42
C ALA A 435 -19.01 3.18 -1.48
N ARG A 436 -19.54 4.36 -1.13
CA ARG A 436 -19.54 5.55 -1.99
C ARG A 436 -18.16 6.14 -2.28
N MET A 437 -17.14 5.71 -1.56
CA MET A 437 -15.74 6.06 -1.89
C MET A 437 -15.34 5.63 -3.30
N SER A 438 -16.01 4.63 -3.88
CA SER A 438 -15.82 4.20 -5.28
C SER A 438 -16.33 5.21 -6.33
N GLU A 439 -17.15 6.19 -5.92
CA GLU A 439 -17.81 7.14 -6.81
C GLU A 439 -16.96 8.40 -7.05
N LEU A 440 -15.71 8.19 -7.41
CA LEU A 440 -14.80 9.29 -7.73
C LEU A 440 -15.32 10.13 -8.89
N SER A 441 -15.25 11.46 -8.75
CA SER A 441 -15.53 12.42 -9.80
C SER A 441 -14.27 13.20 -10.21
N ALA A 442 -13.32 13.37 -9.31
CA ALA A 442 -12.02 13.96 -9.61
C ALA A 442 -10.94 13.44 -8.66
N VAL A 443 -9.72 13.38 -9.17
CA VAL A 443 -8.49 13.17 -8.39
C VAL A 443 -7.54 14.31 -8.72
N ILE A 444 -7.03 14.96 -7.71
CA ILE A 444 -6.02 16.00 -7.80
C ILE A 444 -4.78 15.50 -7.09
N LYS A 445 -3.64 15.54 -7.76
CA LYS A 445 -2.33 15.17 -7.20
C LYS A 445 -1.36 16.31 -7.44
N ASP A 446 -0.63 16.70 -6.40
CA ASP A 446 0.31 17.83 -6.46
C ASP A 446 -0.36 19.11 -7.04
N GLY A 447 -1.65 19.35 -6.71
CA GLY A 447 -2.43 20.49 -7.19
C GLY A 447 -2.86 20.42 -8.65
N VAL A 448 -2.68 19.30 -9.33
CA VAL A 448 -3.05 19.09 -10.74
C VAL A 448 -4.18 18.06 -10.82
N GLN A 449 -5.25 18.40 -11.54
CA GLN A 449 -6.34 17.45 -11.84
C GLN A 449 -5.83 16.36 -12.79
N ILE A 450 -6.08 15.10 -12.42
CA ILE A 450 -5.65 13.93 -13.18
C ILE A 450 -6.72 13.53 -14.20
N ASP A 451 -6.28 13.27 -15.44
CA ASP A 451 -7.11 12.61 -16.45
C ASP A 451 -7.22 11.11 -16.14
N LEU A 452 -8.31 10.73 -15.47
CA LEU A 452 -8.52 9.35 -15.01
C LEU A 452 -8.79 8.37 -16.17
N GLU A 453 -9.35 8.83 -17.27
CA GLU A 453 -9.64 7.98 -18.43
C GLU A 453 -8.37 7.68 -19.24
N GLY A 454 -7.39 8.58 -19.22
CA GLY A 454 -6.09 8.40 -19.84
C GLY A 454 -5.15 7.45 -19.07
N LEU A 455 -5.54 6.96 -17.88
CA LEU A 455 -4.73 6.05 -17.07
C LEU A 455 -5.23 4.60 -17.15
N PRO A 456 -4.33 3.63 -17.16
CA PRO A 456 -2.88 3.76 -17.34
C PRO A 456 -2.51 4.19 -18.75
N THR A 457 -1.48 5.03 -18.88
CA THR A 457 -1.00 5.56 -20.17
C THR A 457 -0.46 4.48 -21.10
N GLN A 458 0.05 3.40 -20.51
CA GLN A 458 0.48 2.19 -21.19
C GLN A 458 0.03 0.97 -20.39
N ARG A 459 -0.71 0.07 -21.02
CA ARG A 459 -1.10 -1.20 -20.40
C ARG A 459 -0.13 -2.29 -20.83
N LEU A 460 0.54 -2.87 -19.88
CA LEU A 460 1.48 -3.98 -20.07
C LEU A 460 0.89 -5.28 -19.54
N VAL A 461 0.48 -5.26 -18.27
CA VAL A 461 -0.13 -6.40 -17.56
C VAL A 461 -1.63 -6.42 -17.84
N THR A 462 -2.31 -5.28 -17.64
CA THR A 462 -3.77 -5.19 -17.72
C THR A 462 -4.31 -4.95 -19.14
N LYS A 463 -3.53 -5.29 -20.15
CA LYS A 463 -3.85 -5.01 -21.55
C LYS A 463 -5.05 -5.83 -22.06
N TYR A 464 -4.97 -7.14 -21.91
CA TYR A 464 -5.98 -8.11 -22.31
C TYR A 464 -5.62 -9.51 -21.78
N PRO A 465 -6.57 -10.47 -21.76
CA PRO A 465 -6.27 -11.86 -21.48
C PRO A 465 -5.25 -12.44 -22.48
N ARG A 466 -4.38 -13.32 -21.99
CA ARG A 466 -3.24 -13.88 -22.74
C ARG A 466 -3.65 -14.61 -24.03
N ASP A 467 -4.81 -15.25 -24.05
CA ASP A 467 -5.34 -15.95 -25.22
C ASP A 467 -5.47 -15.08 -26.45
N GLU A 468 -5.55 -13.75 -26.31
CA GLU A 468 -5.56 -12.83 -27.43
C GLU A 468 -4.20 -12.67 -28.09
N ASP A 469 -3.09 -12.89 -27.38
CA ASP A 469 -1.72 -12.85 -27.92
C ASP A 469 -1.47 -14.00 -28.93
N PHE A 470 -2.17 -15.12 -28.76
CA PHE A 470 -2.01 -16.31 -29.61
C PHE A 470 -3.00 -16.36 -30.80
N LYS A 471 -3.91 -15.42 -30.88
CA LYS A 471 -4.88 -15.32 -31.98
C LYS A 471 -4.36 -14.55 -33.21
N ARG A 472 -3.09 -14.20 -33.24
CA ARG A 472 -2.45 -13.42 -34.32
C ARG A 472 -1.75 -14.30 -35.33
#